data_4be7d145d4ea4d4cc867c2919344f4cb
#
_entry.id   4be7d145d4ea4d4cc867c2919344f4cb
#
_cell.length_a   1.000
_cell.length_b   1.000
_cell.length_c   1.000
_cell.angle_alpha   90.00
_cell.angle_beta   90.00
_cell.angle_gamma   90.00
#
_symmetry.space_group_name_H-M   'P 1'
#
loop_
_entity.id
_entity.type
_entity.pdbx_description
1 polymer ?
#
loop_
_entity_poly.entity_id
_entity_poly.type
_entity_poly.pdbx_seq_one_letter_code
_entity_poly.pdbx_strand_id
1 'polypeptide(L)'
;MPKNKKKSPARRREKELSPQQQLKRQVKALNWRRIALLITNTILLFGVYRVLVSRGYFFHVFTLYGVALLALLIAYLVYNRGLVPANVTREQLPDDWDEAKKDAFLADAARRIDRSKWMLTIIFPLCLTFAYEVIDVMLLDVWFS
;
A
#
# COMPACT_ATOMS: atom_id res chain seq x y z
N MET A 1 37.35 10.15 17.25
CA MET A 1 36.52 11.38 17.21
C MET A 1 35.28 11.10 16.39
N PRO A 2 34.06 11.20 16.93
CA PRO A 2 32.83 10.94 16.17
C PRO A 2 32.58 12.13 15.21
N LYS A 3 32.54 11.86 13.91
CA LYS A 3 32.19 12.84 12.88
C LYS A 3 30.72 13.26 13.06
N ASN A 4 30.53 14.48 13.54
CA ASN A 4 29.24 15.12 13.69
C ASN A 4 28.60 15.31 12.30
N LYS A 5 27.74 14.35 11.85
CA LYS A 5 26.99 14.43 10.59
C LYS A 5 26.02 15.61 10.69
N LYS A 6 26.39 16.76 10.13
CA LYS A 6 25.49 17.91 9.96
C LYS A 6 24.23 17.46 9.25
N LYS A 7 23.10 17.39 9.98
CA LYS A 7 21.77 17.10 9.41
C LYS A 7 21.49 18.13 8.35
N SER A 8 21.03 17.68 7.17
CA SER A 8 20.73 18.57 6.05
C SER A 8 19.74 19.68 6.45
N PRO A 9 19.89 20.90 5.92
CA PRO A 9 19.04 22.04 6.29
C PRO A 9 17.55 21.80 6.04
N ALA A 10 17.20 20.94 5.10
CA ALA A 10 15.83 20.52 4.83
C ALA A 10 15.22 19.76 6.02
N ARG A 11 15.95 18.81 6.63
CA ARG A 11 15.51 18.06 7.81
C ARG A 11 15.38 18.90 9.06
N ARG A 12 16.13 19.99 9.15
CA ARG A 12 16.03 20.96 10.26
C ARG A 12 14.76 21.80 10.14
N ARG A 13 14.41 22.27 8.93
CA ARG A 13 13.19 23.02 8.65
C ARG A 13 11.91 22.20 8.85
N GLU A 14 11.94 20.88 8.61
CA GLU A 14 10.78 20.01 8.88
C GLU A 14 10.47 19.86 10.37
N LYS A 15 11.48 19.91 11.26
CA LYS A 15 11.29 19.85 12.71
C LYS A 15 10.76 21.16 13.32
N GLU A 16 10.94 22.29 12.63
CA GLU A 16 10.53 23.61 13.12
C GLU A 16 9.08 23.97 12.71
N LEU A 17 8.46 23.18 11.82
CA LEU A 17 7.09 23.42 11.41
C LEU A 17 6.10 22.89 12.46
N SER A 18 5.08 23.70 12.78
CA SER A 18 4.00 23.25 13.66
C SER A 18 3.31 21.99 13.06
N PRO A 19 2.74 21.10 13.92
CA PRO A 19 2.07 19.88 13.44
C PRO A 19 1.02 20.14 12.35
N GLN A 20 0.31 21.26 12.46
CA GLN A 20 -0.69 21.68 11.47
C GLN A 20 -0.08 22.08 10.12
N GLN A 21 1.10 22.69 10.12
CA GLN A 21 1.81 23.07 8.89
C GLN A 21 2.41 21.84 8.20
N GLN A 22 2.85 20.85 8.98
CA GLN A 22 3.33 19.56 8.45
C GLN A 22 2.18 18.80 7.79
N LEU A 23 1.01 18.71 8.44
CA LEU A 23 -0.19 18.11 7.88
C LEU A 23 -0.63 18.81 6.59
N LYS A 24 -0.70 20.14 6.56
CA LYS A 24 -1.05 20.89 5.34
C LYS A 24 -0.09 20.62 4.18
N ARG A 25 1.21 20.49 4.45
CA ARG A 25 2.20 20.14 3.42
C ARG A 25 2.05 18.72 2.93
N GLN A 26 1.81 17.77 3.84
CA GLN A 26 1.57 16.37 3.47
C GLN A 26 0.30 16.24 2.62
N VAL A 27 -0.79 16.89 3.01
CA VAL A 27 -2.05 16.91 2.25
C VAL A 27 -1.86 17.57 0.87
N LYS A 28 -1.08 18.66 0.78
CA LYS A 28 -0.79 19.32 -0.49
C LYS A 28 0.14 18.50 -1.41
N ALA A 29 1.00 17.66 -0.82
CA ALA A 29 1.85 16.73 -1.57
C ALA A 29 1.11 15.45 -1.99
N LEU A 30 -0.11 15.25 -1.49
CA LEU A 30 -0.95 14.10 -1.81
C LEU A 30 -1.35 14.14 -3.29
N ASN A 31 -1.13 13.03 -3.96
CA ASN A 31 -1.43 12.90 -5.38
C ASN A 31 -2.94 12.67 -5.58
N TRP A 32 -3.73 13.75 -5.63
CA TRP A 32 -5.20 13.74 -5.70
C TRP A 32 -5.74 12.82 -6.80
N ARG A 33 -5.04 12.70 -7.92
CA ARG A 33 -5.41 11.75 -8.99
C ARG A 33 -5.39 10.30 -8.54
N ARG A 34 -4.39 9.92 -7.73
CA ARG A 34 -4.28 8.54 -7.21
C ARG A 34 -5.35 8.25 -6.16
N ILE A 35 -5.66 9.23 -5.33
CA ILE A 35 -6.72 9.10 -4.32
C ILE A 35 -8.07 8.98 -5.02
N ALA A 36 -8.36 9.83 -5.99
CA ALA A 36 -9.59 9.76 -6.78
C ALA A 36 -9.73 8.40 -7.47
N LEU A 37 -8.66 7.90 -8.10
CA LEU A 37 -8.64 6.56 -8.70
C LEU A 37 -8.91 5.45 -7.67
N LEU A 38 -8.28 5.54 -6.50
CA LEU A 38 -8.48 4.55 -5.43
C LEU A 38 -9.91 4.56 -4.92
N ILE A 39 -10.48 5.74 -4.67
CA ILE A 39 -11.88 5.89 -4.24
C ILE A 39 -12.84 5.38 -5.31
N THR A 40 -12.66 5.78 -6.57
CA THR A 40 -13.51 5.34 -7.69
C THR A 40 -13.45 3.83 -7.84
N ASN A 41 -12.26 3.25 -7.80
CA ASN A 41 -12.08 1.80 -7.92
C ASN A 41 -12.68 1.05 -6.72
N THR A 42 -12.59 1.62 -5.51
CA THR A 42 -13.23 1.06 -4.30
C THR A 42 -14.74 1.04 -4.45
N ILE A 43 -15.34 2.15 -4.86
CA ILE A 43 -16.79 2.26 -5.07
C ILE A 43 -17.25 1.27 -6.15
N LEU A 44 -16.50 1.15 -7.25
CA LEU A 44 -16.83 0.26 -8.35
C LEU A 44 -16.76 -1.20 -7.92
N LEU A 45 -15.64 -1.65 -7.34
CA LEU A 45 -15.47 -3.04 -6.91
C LEU A 45 -16.45 -3.43 -5.81
N PHE A 46 -16.66 -2.56 -4.82
CA PHE A 46 -17.64 -2.79 -3.77
C PHE A 46 -19.08 -2.79 -4.30
N GLY A 47 -19.40 -1.87 -5.20
CA GLY A 47 -20.72 -1.80 -5.83
C GLY A 47 -21.04 -3.05 -6.65
N VAL A 48 -20.11 -3.50 -7.49
CA VAL A 48 -20.25 -4.75 -8.26
C VAL A 48 -20.43 -5.94 -7.32
N TYR A 49 -19.60 -6.01 -6.27
CA TYR A 49 -19.71 -7.06 -5.26
C TYR A 49 -21.12 -7.10 -4.64
N ARG A 50 -21.62 -5.97 -4.14
CA ARG A 50 -22.96 -5.86 -3.51
C ARG A 50 -24.10 -6.24 -4.46
N VAL A 51 -24.03 -5.81 -5.72
CA VAL A 51 -25.06 -6.16 -6.74
C VAL A 51 -25.07 -7.67 -7.00
N LEU A 52 -23.92 -8.32 -7.09
CA LEU A 52 -23.82 -9.76 -7.34
C LEU A 52 -24.27 -10.56 -6.11
N VAL A 53 -23.91 -10.14 -4.91
CA VAL A 53 -24.35 -10.75 -3.66
C VAL A 53 -25.86 -10.64 -3.50
N SER A 54 -26.47 -9.49 -3.80
CA SER A 54 -27.92 -9.28 -3.72
C SER A 54 -28.71 -10.16 -4.70
N ARG A 55 -28.04 -10.67 -5.77
CA ARG A 55 -28.63 -11.64 -6.72
C ARG A 55 -28.44 -13.10 -6.31
N GLY A 56 -27.92 -13.37 -5.12
CA GLY A 56 -27.76 -14.72 -4.59
C GLY A 56 -26.44 -15.41 -4.97
N TYR A 57 -25.50 -14.70 -5.61
CA TYR A 57 -24.21 -15.27 -6.00
C TYR A 57 -23.13 -15.14 -4.91
N PHE A 58 -23.50 -14.99 -3.65
CA PHE A 58 -22.60 -14.73 -2.53
C PHE A 58 -21.36 -15.63 -2.53
N PHE A 59 -21.54 -16.96 -2.51
CA PHE A 59 -20.41 -17.89 -2.41
C PHE A 59 -19.44 -17.79 -3.58
N HIS A 60 -19.95 -17.69 -4.81
CA HIS A 60 -19.12 -17.59 -6.01
C HIS A 60 -18.34 -16.28 -6.05
N VAL A 61 -19.00 -15.18 -5.70
CA VAL A 61 -18.39 -13.85 -5.71
C VAL A 61 -17.34 -13.71 -4.60
N PHE A 62 -17.66 -14.19 -3.40
CA PHE A 62 -16.74 -14.22 -2.27
C PHE A 62 -15.47 -15.01 -2.60
N THR A 63 -15.64 -16.23 -3.17
CA THR A 63 -14.51 -17.06 -3.60
C THR A 63 -13.69 -16.37 -4.69
N LEU A 64 -14.35 -15.79 -5.70
CA LEU A 64 -13.66 -15.09 -6.79
C LEU A 64 -12.82 -13.90 -6.29
N TYR A 65 -13.39 -13.08 -5.41
CA TYR A 65 -12.70 -11.94 -4.82
C TYR A 65 -11.53 -12.38 -3.94
N GLY A 66 -11.70 -13.44 -3.15
CA GLY A 66 -10.63 -14.02 -2.33
C GLY A 66 -9.48 -14.57 -3.16
N VAL A 67 -9.77 -15.32 -4.21
CA VAL A 67 -8.76 -15.85 -5.14
C VAL A 67 -8.05 -14.72 -5.88
N ALA A 68 -8.80 -13.73 -6.37
CA ALA A 68 -8.22 -12.57 -7.04
C ALA A 68 -7.30 -11.76 -6.11
N LEU A 69 -7.73 -11.54 -4.87
CA LEU A 69 -6.93 -10.85 -3.85
C LEU A 69 -5.64 -11.63 -3.56
N LEU A 70 -5.74 -12.94 -3.33
CA LEU A 70 -4.57 -13.78 -3.04
C LEU A 70 -3.59 -13.79 -4.22
N ALA A 71 -4.08 -13.96 -5.44
CA ALA A 71 -3.27 -13.95 -6.65
C ALA A 71 -2.54 -12.62 -6.84
N LEU A 72 -3.23 -11.49 -6.62
CA LEU A 72 -2.64 -10.15 -6.73
C LEU A 72 -1.61 -9.90 -5.63
N LEU A 73 -1.85 -10.37 -4.39
CA LEU A 73 -0.88 -10.27 -3.31
C LEU A 73 0.38 -11.07 -3.61
N ILE A 74 0.23 -12.30 -4.08
CA ILE A 74 1.38 -13.13 -4.47
C ILE A 74 2.14 -12.46 -5.63
N ALA A 75 1.43 -12.01 -6.66
CA ALA A 75 2.05 -11.31 -7.79
C ALA A 75 2.79 -10.05 -7.34
N TYR A 76 2.21 -9.27 -6.42
CA TYR A 76 2.85 -8.09 -5.85
C TYR A 76 4.13 -8.43 -5.07
N LEU A 77 4.08 -9.47 -4.22
CA LEU A 77 5.23 -9.93 -3.45
C LEU A 77 6.35 -10.46 -4.34
N VAL A 78 6.01 -11.30 -5.32
CA VAL A 78 6.99 -11.86 -6.27
C VAL A 78 7.62 -10.74 -7.11
N TYR A 79 6.81 -9.81 -7.63
CA TYR A 79 7.31 -8.69 -8.44
C TYR A 79 8.27 -7.79 -7.67
N ASN A 80 7.97 -7.49 -6.39
CA ASN A 80 8.81 -6.65 -5.55
C ASN A 80 9.92 -7.43 -4.82
N ARG A 81 10.08 -8.74 -5.09
CA ARG A 81 11.05 -9.62 -4.39
C ARG A 81 10.89 -9.58 -2.87
N GLY A 82 9.65 -9.68 -2.41
CA GLY A 82 9.27 -9.60 -1.00
C GLY A 82 8.84 -8.19 -0.58
N LEU A 83 8.65 -8.02 0.71
CA LEU A 83 8.31 -6.74 1.33
C LEU A 83 9.60 -5.92 1.53
N VAL A 84 10.21 -5.46 0.44
CA VAL A 84 11.33 -4.50 0.56
C VAL A 84 10.73 -3.16 0.98
N PRO A 85 11.06 -2.63 2.17
CA PRO A 85 10.55 -1.34 2.60
C PRO A 85 10.96 -0.26 1.60
N ALA A 86 10.05 0.64 1.27
CA ALA A 86 10.33 1.77 0.37
C ALA A 86 11.48 2.69 0.87
N ASN A 87 11.86 2.54 2.13
CA ASN A 87 12.86 3.37 2.82
C ASN A 87 14.12 2.57 3.19
N VAL A 88 14.48 1.52 2.43
CA VAL A 88 15.77 0.84 2.65
C VAL A 88 16.89 1.85 2.49
N THR A 89 17.69 1.99 3.55
CA THR A 89 18.90 2.83 3.54
C THR A 89 20.12 1.98 3.22
N ARG A 90 21.17 2.60 2.71
CA ARG A 90 22.44 1.93 2.42
C ARG A 90 23.00 1.18 3.63
N GLU A 91 22.73 1.66 4.84
CA GLU A 91 23.18 1.09 6.12
C GLU A 91 22.51 -0.25 6.44
N GLN A 92 21.40 -0.58 5.76
CA GLN A 92 20.66 -1.84 5.93
C GLN A 92 21.06 -2.91 4.90
N LEU A 93 21.92 -2.55 3.94
CA LEU A 93 22.45 -3.48 2.95
C LEU A 93 23.75 -4.11 3.48
N PRO A 94 24.07 -5.35 3.05
CA PRO A 94 25.30 -6.03 3.46
C PRO A 94 26.54 -5.18 3.24
N ASP A 95 27.45 -5.20 4.22
CA ASP A 95 28.68 -4.38 4.17
C ASP A 95 29.68 -4.85 3.11
N ASP A 96 29.58 -6.12 2.71
CA ASP A 96 30.40 -6.76 1.68
C ASP A 96 30.04 -6.35 0.25
N TRP A 97 28.96 -5.58 0.08
CA TRP A 97 28.54 -5.08 -1.23
C TRP A 97 29.29 -3.80 -1.60
N ASP A 98 29.80 -3.78 -2.84
CA ASP A 98 30.36 -2.57 -3.43
C ASP A 98 29.31 -1.45 -3.50
N GLU A 99 29.76 -0.19 -3.37
CA GLU A 99 28.87 0.98 -3.39
C GLU A 99 28.03 1.06 -4.68
N ALA A 100 28.63 0.71 -5.84
CA ALA A 100 27.93 0.64 -7.12
C ALA A 100 26.79 -0.39 -7.10
N LYS A 101 27.00 -1.54 -6.43
CA LYS A 101 26.00 -2.59 -6.28
C LYS A 101 24.88 -2.17 -5.36
N LYS A 102 25.19 -1.48 -4.26
CA LYS A 102 24.19 -0.92 -3.33
C LYS A 102 23.30 0.11 -4.03
N ASP A 103 23.88 1.00 -4.82
CA ASP A 103 23.14 2.01 -5.58
C ASP A 103 22.25 1.40 -6.66
N ALA A 104 22.76 0.42 -7.41
CA ALA A 104 22.00 -0.30 -8.42
C ALA A 104 20.80 -1.04 -7.80
N PHE A 105 20.98 -1.67 -6.63
CA PHE A 105 19.90 -2.36 -5.92
C PHE A 105 18.82 -1.39 -5.46
N LEU A 106 19.20 -0.26 -4.86
CA LEU A 106 18.24 0.76 -4.40
C LEU A 106 17.46 1.37 -5.56
N ALA A 107 18.13 1.65 -6.69
CA ALA A 107 17.50 2.18 -7.88
C ALA A 107 16.51 1.17 -8.51
N ASP A 108 16.87 -0.12 -8.55
CA ASP A 108 16.00 -1.19 -9.04
C ASP A 108 14.79 -1.40 -8.13
N ALA A 109 14.99 -1.43 -6.81
CA ALA A 109 13.91 -1.53 -5.83
C ALA A 109 12.92 -0.35 -5.95
N ALA A 110 13.42 0.88 -6.02
CA ALA A 110 12.59 2.07 -6.19
C ALA A 110 11.76 2.02 -7.49
N ARG A 111 12.36 1.56 -8.59
CA ARG A 111 11.69 1.41 -9.89
C ARG A 111 10.57 0.36 -9.84
N ARG A 112 10.79 -0.77 -9.17
CA ARG A 112 9.78 -1.84 -9.01
C ARG A 112 8.62 -1.36 -8.16
N ILE A 113 8.90 -0.75 -7.02
CA ILE A 113 7.87 -0.18 -6.15
C ILE A 113 7.03 0.85 -6.91
N ASP A 114 7.68 1.73 -7.70
CA ASP A 114 6.94 2.72 -8.48
C ASP A 114 6.05 2.10 -9.56
N ARG A 115 6.54 1.09 -10.25
CA ARG A 115 5.75 0.34 -11.25
C ARG A 115 4.63 -0.48 -10.65
N SER A 116 4.80 -1.02 -9.43
CA SER A 116 3.78 -1.86 -8.78
C SER A 116 2.71 -1.06 -8.01
N LYS A 117 2.85 0.25 -7.91
CA LYS A 117 1.86 1.11 -7.20
C LYS A 117 0.44 0.97 -7.73
N TRP A 118 0.25 0.70 -9.02
CA TRP A 118 -1.07 0.48 -9.59
C TRP A 118 -1.75 -0.78 -9.03
N MET A 119 -0.97 -1.83 -8.71
CA MET A 119 -1.51 -3.06 -8.12
C MET A 119 -2.14 -2.76 -6.76
N LEU A 120 -1.55 -1.87 -5.97
CA LEU A 120 -2.10 -1.45 -4.67
C LEU A 120 -3.45 -0.74 -4.82
N THR A 121 -3.71 -0.06 -5.94
CA THR A 121 -5.01 0.56 -6.20
C THR A 121 -6.14 -0.43 -6.44
N ILE A 122 -5.80 -1.70 -6.70
CA ILE A 122 -6.75 -2.81 -6.82
C ILE A 122 -6.75 -3.67 -5.56
N ILE A 123 -5.57 -3.99 -5.03
CA ILE A 123 -5.44 -4.81 -3.80
C ILE A 123 -6.16 -4.16 -2.62
N PHE A 124 -6.00 -2.85 -2.44
CA PHE A 124 -6.59 -2.14 -1.31
C PHE A 124 -8.13 -2.19 -1.30
N PRO A 125 -8.85 -1.90 -2.40
CA PRO A 125 -10.30 -2.07 -2.48
C PRO A 125 -10.76 -3.51 -2.27
N LEU A 126 -10.04 -4.49 -2.82
CA LEU A 126 -10.36 -5.90 -2.62
C LEU A 126 -10.23 -6.30 -1.15
N CYS A 127 -9.14 -5.86 -0.48
CA CYS A 127 -8.95 -6.08 0.95
C CYS A 127 -10.08 -5.45 1.77
N LEU A 128 -10.49 -4.23 1.44
CA LEU A 128 -11.61 -3.55 2.13
C LEU A 128 -12.92 -4.29 1.94
N THR A 129 -13.24 -4.71 0.71
CA THR A 129 -14.46 -5.46 0.43
C THR A 129 -14.46 -6.80 1.18
N PHE A 130 -13.34 -7.51 1.16
CA PHE A 130 -13.20 -8.79 1.85
C PHE A 130 -13.29 -8.63 3.38
N ALA A 131 -12.61 -7.64 3.94
CA ALA A 131 -12.67 -7.33 5.37
C ALA A 131 -14.08 -6.94 5.80
N TYR A 132 -14.78 -6.15 5.00
CA TYR A 132 -16.18 -5.79 5.26
C TYR A 132 -17.06 -7.05 5.35
N GLU A 133 -16.95 -7.98 4.39
CA GLU A 133 -17.75 -9.21 4.42
C GLU A 133 -17.43 -10.11 5.61
N VAL A 134 -16.15 -10.27 5.93
CA VAL A 134 -15.76 -11.05 7.12
C VAL A 134 -16.36 -10.44 8.38
N ILE A 135 -16.34 -9.12 8.51
CA ILE A 135 -16.93 -8.42 9.65
C ILE A 135 -18.47 -8.58 9.64
N ASP A 136 -19.11 -8.41 8.48
CA ASP A 136 -20.56 -8.52 8.33
C ASP A 136 -21.05 -9.92 8.72
N VAL A 137 -20.42 -10.97 8.22
CA VAL A 137 -20.72 -12.37 8.57
C VAL A 137 -20.47 -12.63 10.06
N MET A 138 -19.36 -12.17 10.63
CA MET A 138 -19.04 -12.39 12.04
C MET A 138 -19.99 -11.63 12.98
N LEU A 139 -20.36 -10.40 12.64
CA LEU A 139 -21.27 -9.60 13.47
C LEU A 139 -22.70 -10.08 13.37
N LEU A 140 -23.19 -10.44 12.18
CA LEU A 140 -24.53 -10.94 12.00
C LEU A 140 -24.75 -12.29 12.69
N ASP A 141 -23.79 -13.21 12.61
CA ASP A 141 -23.86 -14.50 13.30
C ASP A 141 -23.91 -14.35 14.84
N VAL A 142 -23.14 -13.37 15.36
CA VAL A 142 -23.07 -13.12 16.82
C VAL A 142 -24.32 -12.39 17.36
N TRP A 143 -24.98 -11.54 16.52
CA TRP A 143 -26.10 -10.71 16.97
C TRP A 143 -27.49 -11.34 16.72
N PHE A 144 -27.58 -12.31 15.83
CA PHE A 144 -28.83 -12.98 15.45
C PHE A 144 -28.90 -14.47 15.86
N SER A 145 -27.87 -14.97 16.55
CA SER A 145 -27.82 -16.30 17.18
C SER A 145 -28.25 -16.23 18.63
#